data_c76bdb196b27ce910e00418f7a2edb91
#
_entry.id   c76bdb196b27ce910e00418f7a2edb91
#
_cell.length_a   1.000
_cell.length_b   1.000
_cell.length_c   1.000
_cell.angle_alpha   90.00
_cell.angle_beta   90.00
_cell.angle_gamma   90.00
#
_symmetry.space_group_name_H-M   'P 1'
#
loop_
_entity.id
_entity.type
_entity.pdbx_description
1 polymer ?
#
loop_
_entity_poly.entity_id
_entity_poly.type
_entity_poly.pdbx_seq_one_letter_code
_entity_poly.pdbx_strand_id
1 'polypeptide(L)'
;MSKLDLSKYGITGTTEIVYNPSYELLFEEETKAGLEGFEKGQVTELGAVNVMTGIYTGRSPKDKFIVMDENSKDTVWWTSDEYKNDNHPATEEAWHAVKELAKKELSGKRLFVVDAFCGANPDTRMAVRFIVEVAWQAHFVTNMFIRPTAEELENFEPDFIVYNASKAKVENYKELGLNSETAVVFNITTKEQVILNTWYGGEMKKGMFSMMNYYLPLRGIASMHCSANTDMDGKNTAVFFGLSGTGKTTLSTDPKRLLIGD
;
A
#
# COMPACT_ATOMS: atom_id res chain seq x y z
N MET A 1 -26.17 4.50 -2.23
CA MET A 1 -24.78 4.35 -2.72
C MET A 1 -24.83 3.60 -4.05
N SER A 2 -24.24 4.14 -5.11
CA SER A 2 -24.03 3.37 -6.34
C SER A 2 -23.13 2.20 -6.01
N LYS A 3 -23.48 1.00 -6.49
CA LYS A 3 -22.65 -0.20 -6.27
C LYS A 3 -21.29 0.05 -6.91
N LEU A 4 -20.21 -0.04 -6.14
CA LEU A 4 -18.86 0.13 -6.66
C LEU A 4 -18.63 -0.84 -7.81
N ASP A 5 -18.21 -0.33 -8.97
CA ASP A 5 -17.91 -1.11 -10.16
C ASP A 5 -16.40 -1.17 -10.38
N LEU A 6 -15.84 -2.37 -10.35
CA LEU A 6 -14.41 -2.62 -10.57
C LEU A 6 -14.09 -2.90 -12.06
N SER A 7 -15.09 -2.99 -12.93
CA SER A 7 -14.86 -3.23 -14.37
C SER A 7 -14.05 -2.12 -15.03
N LYS A 8 -14.18 -0.88 -14.55
CA LYS A 8 -13.35 0.26 -14.99
C LYS A 8 -11.85 0.08 -14.71
N TYR A 9 -11.51 -0.80 -13.77
CA TYR A 9 -10.13 -1.19 -13.45
C TYR A 9 -9.72 -2.50 -14.12
N GLY A 10 -10.57 -3.07 -14.98
CA GLY A 10 -10.34 -4.33 -15.67
C GLY A 10 -10.56 -5.58 -14.81
N ILE A 11 -11.18 -5.44 -13.64
CA ILE A 11 -11.55 -6.55 -12.75
C ILE A 11 -13.02 -6.86 -12.97
N THR A 12 -13.34 -8.06 -13.46
CA THR A 12 -14.69 -8.45 -13.89
C THR A 12 -15.19 -9.68 -13.16
N GLY A 13 -16.51 -9.88 -13.17
CA GLY A 13 -17.15 -11.09 -12.61
C GLY A 13 -17.00 -11.21 -11.08
N THR A 14 -16.75 -10.13 -10.35
CA THR A 14 -16.66 -10.15 -8.88
C THR A 14 -17.96 -10.67 -8.30
N THR A 15 -17.87 -11.65 -7.39
CA THR A 15 -19.04 -12.25 -6.75
C THR A 15 -19.61 -11.34 -5.66
N GLU A 16 -18.75 -10.62 -4.96
CA GLU A 16 -19.09 -9.64 -3.93
C GLU A 16 -17.95 -8.64 -3.78
N ILE A 17 -18.30 -7.38 -3.48
CA ILE A 17 -17.36 -6.33 -3.08
C ILE A 17 -17.71 -5.88 -1.67
N VAL A 18 -16.81 -6.16 -0.72
CA VAL A 18 -16.89 -5.68 0.66
C VAL A 18 -16.19 -4.34 0.71
N TYR A 19 -16.97 -3.27 0.66
CA TYR A 19 -16.44 -1.91 0.52
C TYR A 19 -16.34 -1.21 1.88
N ASN A 20 -15.16 -0.72 2.20
CA ASN A 20 -14.83 -0.04 3.46
C ASN A 20 -15.47 -0.71 4.69
N PRO A 21 -15.17 -2.01 4.91
CA PRO A 21 -15.75 -2.77 6.01
C PRO A 21 -15.37 -2.18 7.37
N SER A 22 -16.26 -2.37 8.36
CA SER A 22 -15.95 -2.02 9.75
C SER A 22 -14.86 -2.91 10.33
N TYR A 23 -14.25 -2.51 11.45
CA TYR A 23 -13.26 -3.32 12.15
C TYR A 23 -13.86 -4.65 12.63
N GLU A 24 -15.10 -4.64 13.11
CA GLU A 24 -15.80 -5.82 13.57
C GLU A 24 -15.97 -6.83 12.42
N LEU A 25 -16.43 -6.36 11.25
CA LEU A 25 -16.57 -7.23 10.08
C LEU A 25 -15.22 -7.75 9.60
N LEU A 26 -14.17 -6.93 9.59
CA LEU A 26 -12.83 -7.37 9.22
C LEU A 26 -12.31 -8.45 10.18
N PHE A 27 -12.49 -8.25 11.50
CA PHE A 27 -12.10 -9.23 12.50
C PHE A 27 -12.86 -10.55 12.33
N GLU A 28 -14.18 -10.50 12.10
CA GLU A 28 -14.98 -11.70 11.83
C GLU A 28 -14.50 -12.42 10.57
N GLU A 29 -14.23 -11.69 9.50
CA GLU A 29 -13.82 -12.24 8.22
C GLU A 29 -12.42 -12.87 8.25
N GLU A 30 -11.45 -12.27 8.95
CA GLU A 30 -10.08 -12.77 9.00
C GLU A 30 -9.88 -13.91 10.02
N THR A 31 -10.83 -14.10 10.93
CA THR A 31 -10.76 -15.15 11.98
C THR A 31 -11.82 -16.24 11.85
N LYS A 32 -12.70 -16.16 10.86
CA LYS A 32 -13.80 -17.12 10.66
C LYS A 32 -13.29 -18.55 10.46
N ALA A 33 -14.12 -19.49 10.88
CA ALA A 33 -13.83 -20.92 10.69
C ALA A 33 -13.73 -21.28 9.19
N GLY A 34 -12.83 -22.21 8.87
CA GLY A 34 -12.63 -22.69 7.51
C GLY A 34 -11.62 -21.92 6.68
N LEU A 35 -11.03 -20.83 7.21
CA LEU A 35 -9.87 -20.19 6.59
C LEU A 35 -8.62 -21.06 6.80
N GLU A 36 -7.81 -21.16 5.75
CA GLU A 36 -6.57 -21.92 5.75
C GLU A 36 -5.39 -21.08 5.24
N GLY A 37 -4.17 -21.56 5.50
CA GLY A 37 -2.95 -20.97 4.99
C GLY A 37 -2.76 -19.51 5.40
N PHE A 38 -2.40 -18.67 4.45
CA PHE A 38 -2.09 -17.25 4.68
C PHE A 38 -3.33 -16.35 4.79
N GLU A 39 -4.53 -16.87 4.56
CA GLU A 39 -5.77 -16.11 4.76
C GLU A 39 -6.23 -16.09 6.21
N LYS A 40 -5.77 -17.08 6.99
CA LYS A 40 -6.21 -17.31 8.36
C LYS A 40 -5.53 -16.39 9.35
N GLY A 41 -6.33 -15.59 10.04
CA GLY A 41 -5.92 -14.88 11.25
C GLY A 41 -6.10 -15.74 12.51
N GLN A 42 -5.15 -15.68 13.42
CA GLN A 42 -5.19 -16.34 14.73
C GLN A 42 -5.27 -15.29 15.82
N VAL A 43 -6.35 -15.33 16.61
CA VAL A 43 -6.49 -14.41 17.74
C VAL A 43 -5.52 -14.81 18.85
N THR A 44 -4.72 -13.85 19.29
CA THR A 44 -3.79 -14.01 20.42
C THR A 44 -4.51 -13.86 21.76
N GLU A 45 -3.87 -14.23 22.86
CA GLU A 45 -4.40 -14.03 24.22
C GLU A 45 -4.73 -12.55 24.53
N LEU A 46 -4.05 -11.62 23.89
CA LEU A 46 -4.27 -10.19 24.05
C LEU A 46 -5.30 -9.61 23.07
N GLY A 47 -5.95 -10.46 22.26
CA GLY A 47 -6.97 -10.04 21.29
C GLY A 47 -6.44 -9.51 19.96
N ALA A 48 -5.13 -9.47 19.74
CA ALA A 48 -4.56 -9.14 18.45
C ALA A 48 -4.70 -10.31 17.48
N VAL A 49 -4.72 -10.02 16.18
CA VAL A 49 -4.75 -11.06 15.13
C VAL A 49 -3.35 -11.28 14.59
N ASN A 50 -2.85 -12.50 14.73
CA ASN A 50 -1.59 -12.94 14.15
C ASN A 50 -1.83 -13.58 12.80
N VAL A 51 -1.05 -13.21 11.78
CA VAL A 51 -1.16 -13.70 10.42
C VAL A 51 0.19 -14.19 9.89
N MET A 52 0.16 -15.14 8.97
CA MET A 52 1.34 -15.65 8.32
C MET A 52 1.55 -14.92 6.98
N THR A 53 2.78 -14.51 6.71
CA THR A 53 3.17 -13.83 5.46
C THR A 53 4.16 -14.63 4.61
N GLY A 54 4.35 -15.92 4.94
CA GLY A 54 5.23 -16.82 4.21
C GLY A 54 6.70 -16.45 4.39
N ILE A 55 7.46 -16.55 3.31
CA ILE A 55 8.90 -16.24 3.31
C ILE A 55 9.19 -14.74 3.42
N TYR A 56 8.20 -13.90 3.11
CA TYR A 56 8.33 -12.44 3.18
C TYR A 56 7.87 -11.94 4.54
N THR A 57 8.79 -11.85 5.49
CA THR A 57 8.55 -11.23 6.81
C THR A 57 8.85 -9.74 6.84
N GLY A 58 9.15 -9.17 5.68
CA GLY A 58 9.44 -7.77 5.41
C GLY A 58 9.25 -7.47 3.94
N ARG A 59 9.48 -6.21 3.55
CA ARG A 59 9.46 -5.80 2.15
C ARG A 59 10.57 -6.50 1.36
N SER A 60 10.33 -6.67 0.06
CA SER A 60 11.34 -7.18 -0.87
C SER A 60 11.84 -6.07 -1.81
N PRO A 61 12.88 -5.29 -1.42
CA PRO A 61 13.39 -4.19 -2.24
C PRO A 61 13.89 -4.63 -3.62
N LYS A 62 14.38 -5.85 -3.73
CA LYS A 62 14.88 -6.44 -4.99
C LYS A 62 13.76 -6.73 -6.00
N ASP A 63 12.53 -6.90 -5.51
CA ASP A 63 11.35 -7.17 -6.33
C ASP A 63 10.52 -5.90 -6.56
N LYS A 64 11.02 -4.73 -6.10
CA LYS A 64 10.40 -3.43 -6.33
C LYS A 64 10.90 -2.83 -7.64
N PHE A 65 9.96 -2.47 -8.51
CA PHE A 65 10.23 -1.87 -9.81
C PHE A 65 9.35 -0.64 -10.04
N ILE A 66 9.84 0.29 -10.83
CA ILE A 66 9.11 1.48 -11.26
C ILE A 66 9.14 1.52 -12.79
N VAL A 67 8.00 1.72 -13.43
CA VAL A 67 7.94 1.85 -14.89
C VAL A 67 8.78 3.04 -15.34
N MET A 68 9.72 2.79 -16.24
CA MET A 68 10.51 3.83 -16.86
C MET A 68 9.85 4.28 -18.16
N ASP A 69 9.22 5.42 -18.12
CA ASP A 69 8.55 6.06 -19.25
C ASP A 69 9.02 7.53 -19.44
N GLU A 70 8.41 8.25 -20.35
CA GLU A 70 8.77 9.64 -20.66
C GLU A 70 8.62 10.58 -19.44
N ASN A 71 7.72 10.31 -18.51
CA ASN A 71 7.50 11.13 -17.32
C ASN A 71 8.45 10.77 -16.17
N SER A 72 8.76 9.48 -16.03
CA SER A 72 9.54 8.95 -14.90
C SER A 72 11.05 8.99 -15.14
N LYS A 73 11.50 8.89 -16.39
CA LYS A 73 12.93 8.74 -16.76
C LYS A 73 13.84 9.81 -16.17
N ASP A 74 13.38 11.06 -16.10
CA ASP A 74 14.16 12.21 -15.65
C ASP A 74 13.82 12.65 -14.23
N THR A 75 12.83 12.04 -13.57
CA THR A 75 12.33 12.45 -12.25
C THR A 75 12.57 11.43 -11.15
N VAL A 76 12.83 10.18 -11.51
CA VAL A 76 13.19 9.12 -10.57
C VAL A 76 14.71 9.02 -10.45
N TRP A 77 15.21 8.91 -9.22
CA TRP A 77 16.61 8.58 -8.98
C TRP A 77 16.83 7.09 -9.19
N TRP A 78 17.17 6.71 -10.40
CA TRP A 78 17.37 5.32 -10.80
C TRP A 78 18.62 4.70 -10.19
N THR A 79 18.58 3.40 -9.94
CA THR A 79 19.79 2.65 -9.58
C THR A 79 20.78 2.65 -10.74
N SER A 80 22.05 2.83 -10.42
CA SER A 80 23.16 2.79 -11.37
C SER A 80 24.39 2.12 -10.75
N ASP A 81 25.43 1.93 -11.52
CA ASP A 81 26.69 1.39 -10.99
C ASP A 81 27.37 2.37 -10.01
N GLU A 82 27.21 3.64 -10.23
CA GLU A 82 27.74 4.71 -9.37
C GLU A 82 26.88 4.92 -8.11
N TYR A 83 25.55 4.86 -8.25
CA TYR A 83 24.60 5.12 -7.16
C TYR A 83 23.63 3.96 -6.97
N LYS A 84 24.02 3.01 -6.14
CA LYS A 84 23.18 1.84 -5.81
C LYS A 84 22.00 2.25 -4.94
N ASN A 85 20.80 1.91 -5.40
CA ASN A 85 19.55 2.04 -4.66
C ASN A 85 18.52 1.00 -5.17
N ASP A 86 17.32 0.99 -4.60
CA ASP A 86 16.28 0.01 -4.92
C ASP A 86 15.22 0.54 -5.92
N ASN A 87 15.53 1.59 -6.70
CA ASN A 87 14.64 2.07 -7.76
C ASN A 87 15.02 1.39 -9.09
N HIS A 88 14.59 0.15 -9.25
CA HIS A 88 14.85 -0.64 -10.45
C HIS A 88 13.85 -0.25 -11.55
N PRO A 89 14.30 -0.04 -12.80
CA PRO A 89 13.39 0.25 -13.89
C PRO A 89 12.64 -0.99 -14.35
N ALA A 90 11.36 -0.86 -14.67
CA ALA A 90 10.58 -1.83 -15.41
C ALA A 90 10.19 -1.27 -16.78
N THR A 91 10.04 -2.14 -17.77
CA THR A 91 9.48 -1.78 -19.07
C THR A 91 7.96 -1.65 -19.01
N GLU A 92 7.36 -0.94 -19.97
CA GLU A 92 5.90 -0.91 -20.12
C GLU A 92 5.33 -2.31 -20.39
N GLU A 93 6.05 -3.15 -21.14
CA GLU A 93 5.68 -4.54 -21.38
C GLU A 93 5.57 -5.34 -20.08
N ALA A 94 6.58 -5.24 -19.19
CA ALA A 94 6.56 -5.88 -17.89
C ALA A 94 5.40 -5.35 -17.04
N TRP A 95 5.15 -4.04 -17.06
CA TRP A 95 4.00 -3.43 -16.39
C TRP A 95 2.66 -4.00 -16.87
N HIS A 96 2.45 -4.05 -18.16
CA HIS A 96 1.22 -4.61 -18.72
C HIS A 96 1.04 -6.08 -18.34
N ALA A 97 2.10 -6.88 -18.41
CA ALA A 97 2.05 -8.29 -18.04
C ALA A 97 1.67 -8.49 -16.56
N VAL A 98 2.32 -7.81 -15.61
CA VAL A 98 2.00 -7.94 -14.18
C VAL A 98 0.62 -7.39 -13.84
N LYS A 99 0.19 -6.31 -14.50
CA LYS A 99 -1.14 -5.73 -14.31
C LYS A 99 -2.25 -6.67 -14.80
N GLU A 100 -2.07 -7.31 -15.93
CA GLU A 100 -3.02 -8.31 -16.44
C GLU A 100 -3.08 -9.55 -15.54
N LEU A 101 -1.96 -10.00 -14.99
CA LEU A 101 -1.93 -11.07 -13.98
C LEU A 101 -2.74 -10.68 -12.74
N ALA A 102 -2.56 -9.47 -12.21
CA ALA A 102 -3.32 -8.98 -11.06
C ALA A 102 -4.82 -8.91 -11.35
N LYS A 103 -5.21 -8.35 -12.49
CA LYS A 103 -6.63 -8.29 -12.91
C LYS A 103 -7.25 -9.67 -13.04
N LYS A 104 -6.55 -10.61 -13.66
CA LYS A 104 -6.98 -12.00 -13.81
C LYS A 104 -7.17 -12.65 -12.45
N GLU A 105 -6.22 -12.50 -11.53
CA GLU A 105 -6.28 -13.07 -10.19
C GLU A 105 -7.43 -12.50 -9.38
N LEU A 106 -7.66 -11.20 -9.45
CA LEU A 106 -8.70 -10.51 -8.69
C LEU A 106 -10.11 -10.68 -9.31
N SER A 107 -10.22 -11.08 -10.57
CA SER A 107 -11.52 -11.30 -11.25
C SER A 107 -12.22 -12.57 -10.77
N GLY A 108 -13.56 -12.58 -10.81
CA GLY A 108 -14.37 -13.74 -10.47
C GLY A 108 -14.45 -14.05 -8.96
N LYS A 109 -13.94 -13.19 -8.10
CA LYS A 109 -13.80 -13.42 -6.66
C LYS A 109 -14.63 -12.44 -5.82
N ARG A 110 -14.76 -12.78 -4.55
CA ARG A 110 -15.11 -11.84 -3.48
C ARG A 110 -13.88 -11.02 -3.14
N LEU A 111 -14.02 -9.70 -3.13
CA LEU A 111 -12.92 -8.77 -2.88
C LEU A 111 -13.25 -7.80 -1.75
N PHE A 112 -12.21 -7.36 -1.05
CA PHE A 112 -12.28 -6.23 -0.14
C PHE A 112 -11.71 -5.00 -0.85
N VAL A 113 -12.44 -3.89 -0.78
CA VAL A 113 -11.99 -2.61 -1.33
C VAL A 113 -11.98 -1.59 -0.21
N VAL A 114 -10.82 -1.01 0.03
CA VAL A 114 -10.63 0.02 1.05
C VAL A 114 -10.20 1.32 0.37
N ASP A 115 -11.02 2.35 0.52
CA ASP A 115 -10.70 3.71 0.15
C ASP A 115 -10.18 4.44 1.39
N ALA A 116 -9.03 5.09 1.24
CA ALA A 116 -8.36 5.75 2.36
C ALA A 116 -7.49 6.93 1.88
N PHE A 117 -7.03 7.75 2.82
CA PHE A 117 -6.12 8.85 2.51
C PHE A 117 -4.71 8.56 3.03
N CYS A 118 -3.71 8.87 2.20
CA CYS A 118 -2.32 8.95 2.60
C CYS A 118 -1.95 10.42 2.82
N GLY A 119 -1.67 10.78 4.07
CA GLY A 119 -1.47 12.17 4.50
C GLY A 119 -2.71 12.80 5.13
N ALA A 120 -2.50 13.67 6.13
CA ALA A 120 -3.59 14.29 6.89
C ALA A 120 -4.08 15.62 6.29
N ASN A 121 -3.18 16.38 5.63
CA ASN A 121 -3.53 17.69 5.09
C ASN A 121 -4.34 17.52 3.80
N PRO A 122 -5.58 18.04 3.72
CA PRO A 122 -6.45 17.93 2.54
C PRO A 122 -5.80 18.41 1.24
N ASP A 123 -4.94 19.45 1.30
CA ASP A 123 -4.30 20.03 0.10
C ASP A 123 -3.19 19.16 -0.48
N THR A 124 -2.67 18.21 0.30
CA THR A 124 -1.50 17.41 -0.06
C THR A 124 -1.71 15.91 0.05
N ARG A 125 -2.80 15.47 0.71
CA ARG A 125 -3.13 14.04 0.84
C ARG A 125 -3.40 13.40 -0.51
N MET A 126 -3.17 12.11 -0.59
CA MET A 126 -3.47 11.27 -1.75
C MET A 126 -4.65 10.36 -1.40
N ALA A 127 -5.69 10.35 -2.24
CA ALA A 127 -6.79 9.42 -2.16
C ALA A 127 -6.37 8.09 -2.79
N VAL A 128 -6.41 7.00 -2.04
CA VAL A 128 -5.92 5.68 -2.47
C VAL A 128 -7.03 4.65 -2.37
N ARG A 129 -7.19 3.85 -3.42
CA ARG A 129 -8.05 2.68 -3.44
C ARG A 129 -7.22 1.41 -3.40
N PHE A 130 -7.40 0.63 -2.36
CA PHE A 130 -6.79 -0.70 -2.22
C PHE A 130 -7.80 -1.76 -2.63
N ILE A 131 -7.41 -2.62 -3.56
CA ILE A 131 -8.20 -3.76 -4.02
C ILE A 131 -7.44 -5.02 -3.59
N VAL A 132 -7.99 -5.76 -2.64
CA VAL A 132 -7.34 -6.92 -2.02
C VAL A 132 -8.28 -8.11 -1.95
N GLU A 133 -7.74 -9.31 -1.95
CA GLU A 133 -8.51 -10.56 -1.89
C GLU A 133 -8.60 -11.17 -0.47
N VAL A 134 -7.93 -10.57 0.52
CA VAL A 134 -7.79 -11.12 1.86
C VAL A 134 -8.21 -10.10 2.92
N ALA A 135 -9.06 -10.53 3.86
CA ALA A 135 -9.65 -9.66 4.88
C ALA A 135 -8.59 -8.97 5.76
N TRP A 136 -7.59 -9.71 6.27
CA TRP A 136 -6.58 -9.10 7.13
C TRP A 136 -5.67 -8.09 6.40
N GLN A 137 -5.53 -8.21 5.07
CA GLN A 137 -4.84 -7.19 4.28
C GLN A 137 -5.66 -5.90 4.19
N ALA A 138 -6.99 -6.02 4.06
CA ALA A 138 -7.90 -4.87 4.18
C ALA A 138 -7.85 -4.27 5.57
N HIS A 139 -7.83 -5.09 6.63
CA HIS A 139 -7.67 -4.63 8.02
C HIS A 139 -6.34 -3.89 8.22
N PHE A 140 -5.25 -4.43 7.69
CA PHE A 140 -3.94 -3.78 7.74
C PHE A 140 -3.98 -2.36 7.13
N VAL A 141 -4.51 -2.18 5.92
CA VAL A 141 -4.57 -0.84 5.31
C VAL A 141 -5.53 0.09 6.03
N THR A 142 -6.64 -0.43 6.58
CA THR A 142 -7.56 0.36 7.41
C THR A 142 -6.86 0.92 8.66
N ASN A 143 -5.90 0.19 9.22
CA ASN A 143 -5.08 0.64 10.36
C ASN A 143 -3.97 1.61 9.95
N MET A 144 -3.41 1.46 8.73
CA MET A 144 -2.22 2.20 8.31
C MET A 144 -2.51 3.54 7.64
N PHE A 145 -3.74 3.75 7.17
CA PHE A 145 -4.14 4.94 6.41
C PHE A 145 -5.28 5.68 7.11
N ILE A 146 -5.48 6.94 6.74
CA ILE A 146 -6.55 7.76 7.29
C ILE A 146 -7.87 7.33 6.63
N ARG A 147 -8.83 6.99 7.48
CA ARG A 147 -10.17 6.59 7.05
C ARG A 147 -10.98 7.81 6.64
N PRO A 148 -11.58 7.82 5.46
CA PRO A 148 -12.50 8.87 5.05
C PRO A 148 -13.74 8.89 5.94
N THR A 149 -14.34 10.06 6.10
CA THR A 149 -15.69 10.19 6.67
C THR A 149 -16.75 9.65 5.72
N ALA A 150 -17.96 9.42 6.21
CA ALA A 150 -19.08 8.97 5.36
C ALA A 150 -19.37 9.96 4.21
N GLU A 151 -19.26 11.26 4.47
CA GLU A 151 -19.43 12.30 3.47
C GLU A 151 -18.33 12.26 2.39
N GLU A 152 -17.08 12.07 2.79
CA GLU A 152 -15.94 11.94 1.85
C GLU A 152 -16.07 10.69 0.97
N LEU A 153 -16.68 9.60 1.48
CA LEU A 153 -16.92 8.38 0.72
C LEU A 153 -18.03 8.50 -0.33
N GLU A 154 -18.98 9.44 -0.19
CA GLU A 154 -20.07 9.59 -1.15
C GLU A 154 -19.56 9.92 -2.56
N ASN A 155 -18.48 10.70 -2.64
CA ASN A 155 -17.89 11.14 -3.91
C ASN A 155 -16.39 10.81 -3.97
N PHE A 156 -15.99 9.68 -3.39
CA PHE A 156 -14.58 9.30 -3.36
C PHE A 156 -14.07 8.92 -4.74
N GLU A 157 -13.15 9.71 -5.25
CA GLU A 157 -12.39 9.39 -6.46
C GLU A 157 -10.92 9.19 -6.10
N PRO A 158 -10.36 7.99 -6.33
CA PRO A 158 -8.98 7.72 -5.98
C PRO A 158 -8.00 8.40 -6.93
N ASP A 159 -6.96 9.01 -6.36
CA ASP A 159 -5.78 9.47 -7.10
C ASP A 159 -4.86 8.31 -7.47
N PHE A 160 -4.86 7.24 -6.66
CA PHE A 160 -3.95 6.11 -6.81
C PHE A 160 -4.67 4.78 -6.55
N ILE A 161 -4.34 3.76 -7.35
CA ILE A 161 -4.94 2.42 -7.25
C ILE A 161 -3.86 1.40 -6.87
N VAL A 162 -4.15 0.57 -5.87
CA VAL A 162 -3.31 -0.56 -5.47
C VAL A 162 -4.03 -1.88 -5.75
N TYR A 163 -3.46 -2.68 -6.63
CA TYR A 163 -3.90 -4.04 -6.93
C TYR A 163 -3.02 -5.01 -6.13
N ASN A 164 -3.55 -5.61 -5.07
CA ASN A 164 -2.82 -6.58 -4.28
C ASN A 164 -3.36 -8.00 -4.53
N ALA A 165 -2.67 -8.74 -5.39
CA ALA A 165 -3.01 -10.09 -5.81
C ALA A 165 -1.94 -11.07 -5.30
N SER A 166 -1.90 -11.29 -3.98
CA SER A 166 -0.86 -12.06 -3.29
C SER A 166 -0.73 -13.50 -3.78
N LYS A 167 -1.78 -14.07 -4.36
CA LYS A 167 -1.81 -15.46 -4.84
C LYS A 167 -1.21 -15.63 -6.25
N ALA A 168 -1.15 -14.56 -7.04
CA ALA A 168 -0.59 -14.61 -8.39
C ALA A 168 0.94 -14.63 -8.37
N LYS A 169 1.54 -15.32 -9.32
CA LYS A 169 3.00 -15.42 -9.51
C LYS A 169 3.38 -15.03 -10.92
N VAL A 170 4.54 -14.40 -11.07
CA VAL A 170 5.11 -14.05 -12.36
C VAL A 170 6.04 -15.18 -12.82
N GLU A 171 5.51 -16.23 -13.45
CA GLU A 171 6.30 -17.40 -13.84
C GLU A 171 7.41 -17.05 -14.84
N ASN A 172 7.12 -16.14 -15.78
CA ASN A 172 8.05 -15.68 -16.81
C ASN A 172 8.85 -14.43 -16.42
N TYR A 173 9.11 -14.22 -15.13
CA TYR A 173 9.76 -13.03 -14.60
C TYR A 173 11.10 -12.68 -15.27
N LYS A 174 11.88 -13.69 -15.67
CA LYS A 174 13.18 -13.47 -16.34
C LYS A 174 13.02 -12.81 -17.71
N GLU A 175 12.00 -13.21 -18.47
CA GLU A 175 11.69 -12.63 -19.77
C GLU A 175 11.25 -11.17 -19.66
N LEU A 176 10.58 -10.84 -18.55
CA LEU A 176 10.12 -9.50 -18.23
C LEU A 176 11.19 -8.61 -17.54
N GLY A 177 12.40 -9.15 -17.32
CA GLY A 177 13.48 -8.42 -16.65
C GLY A 177 13.25 -8.20 -15.16
N LEU A 178 12.36 -8.99 -14.52
CA LEU A 178 12.09 -8.93 -13.09
C LEU A 178 13.03 -9.86 -12.30
N ASN A 179 13.14 -9.63 -11.00
CA ASN A 179 14.09 -10.33 -10.14
C ASN A 179 13.64 -11.76 -9.76
N SER A 180 12.35 -11.96 -9.53
CA SER A 180 11.78 -13.24 -9.11
C SER A 180 10.31 -13.37 -9.53
N GLU A 181 9.64 -14.47 -9.15
CA GLU A 181 8.19 -14.65 -9.32
C GLU A 181 7.35 -13.62 -8.55
N THR A 182 7.98 -12.88 -7.62
CA THR A 182 7.36 -11.81 -6.85
C THR A 182 7.58 -10.48 -7.55
N ALA A 183 6.56 -9.65 -7.61
CA ALA A 183 6.65 -8.34 -8.22
C ALA A 183 5.88 -7.28 -7.44
N VAL A 184 6.55 -6.16 -7.16
CA VAL A 184 5.96 -4.94 -6.60
C VAL A 184 6.27 -3.82 -7.59
N VAL A 185 5.37 -3.55 -8.50
CA VAL A 185 5.61 -2.64 -9.63
C VAL A 185 4.74 -1.40 -9.52
N PHE A 186 5.36 -0.24 -9.69
CA PHE A 186 4.70 1.05 -9.70
C PHE A 186 4.70 1.65 -11.09
N ASN A 187 3.55 2.14 -11.52
CA ASN A 187 3.45 3.05 -12.63
C ASN A 187 3.05 4.43 -12.09
N ILE A 188 4.01 5.34 -12.01
CA ILE A 188 3.80 6.67 -11.44
C ILE A 188 3.04 7.59 -12.40
N THR A 189 3.03 7.29 -13.68
CA THR A 189 2.28 8.04 -14.70
C THR A 189 0.79 7.73 -14.63
N THR A 190 0.44 6.44 -14.55
CA THR A 190 -0.95 6.00 -14.41
C THR A 190 -1.43 5.99 -12.96
N LYS A 191 -0.51 6.24 -11.99
CA LYS A 191 -0.76 6.25 -10.55
C LYS A 191 -1.32 4.93 -10.05
N GLU A 192 -0.59 3.87 -10.29
CA GLU A 192 -1.01 2.51 -9.96
C GLU A 192 0.16 1.71 -9.36
N GLN A 193 -0.18 0.78 -8.48
CA GLN A 193 0.74 -0.23 -7.94
C GLN A 193 0.15 -1.61 -8.11
N VAL A 194 0.97 -2.56 -8.55
CA VAL A 194 0.64 -3.99 -8.58
C VAL A 194 1.56 -4.73 -7.62
N ILE A 195 0.97 -5.60 -6.79
CA ILE A 195 1.68 -6.44 -5.82
C ILE A 195 1.29 -7.90 -6.09
N LEU A 196 2.27 -8.75 -6.41
CA LEU A 196 2.11 -10.16 -6.74
C LEU A 196 3.03 -11.02 -5.87
N ASN A 197 2.55 -12.19 -5.47
CA ASN A 197 3.29 -13.26 -4.78
C ASN A 197 3.97 -12.85 -3.47
N THR A 198 3.48 -11.83 -2.80
CA THR A 198 3.87 -11.51 -1.44
C THR A 198 2.62 -11.22 -0.59
N TRP A 199 2.64 -11.76 0.63
CA TRP A 199 1.56 -11.57 1.61
C TRP A 199 1.88 -10.44 2.58
N TYR A 200 3.08 -9.87 2.52
CA TYR A 200 3.51 -8.84 3.44
C TYR A 200 2.77 -7.52 3.20
N GLY A 201 1.86 -7.16 4.12
CA GLY A 201 1.03 -5.96 4.01
C GLY A 201 1.80 -4.64 3.91
N GLY A 202 3.03 -4.62 4.44
CA GLY A 202 3.92 -3.45 4.38
C GLY A 202 4.31 -2.99 2.97
N GLU A 203 4.12 -3.82 1.93
CA GLU A 203 4.31 -3.39 0.54
C GLU A 203 3.28 -2.32 0.15
N MET A 204 2.02 -2.47 0.56
CA MET A 204 0.99 -1.45 0.33
C MET A 204 1.30 -0.14 1.06
N LYS A 205 1.63 -0.23 2.36
CA LYS A 205 1.92 0.95 3.19
C LYS A 205 3.15 1.69 2.71
N LYS A 206 4.26 0.98 2.52
CA LYS A 206 5.52 1.59 2.10
C LYS A 206 5.52 1.97 0.61
N GLY A 207 4.67 1.34 -0.19
CA GLY A 207 4.41 1.77 -1.55
C GLY A 207 3.89 3.20 -1.57
N MET A 208 2.83 3.49 -0.82
CA MET A 208 2.27 4.84 -0.76
C MET A 208 3.22 5.83 -0.09
N PHE A 209 3.98 5.41 0.91
CA PHE A 209 5.06 6.22 1.47
C PHE A 209 6.08 6.62 0.39
N SER A 210 6.49 5.69 -0.49
CA SER A 210 7.39 5.99 -1.61
C SER A 210 6.75 6.96 -2.60
N MET A 211 5.47 6.80 -2.90
CA MET A 211 4.74 7.70 -3.81
C MET A 211 4.62 9.12 -3.25
N MET A 212 4.34 9.27 -1.95
CA MET A 212 4.34 10.59 -1.30
C MET A 212 5.73 11.25 -1.36
N ASN A 213 6.81 10.46 -1.13
CA ASN A 213 8.19 10.94 -1.26
C ASN A 213 8.61 11.26 -2.71
N TYR A 214 7.86 10.80 -3.69
CA TYR A 214 8.04 11.17 -5.10
C TYR A 214 7.23 12.43 -5.46
N TYR A 215 5.92 12.42 -5.19
CA TYR A 215 5.03 13.49 -5.66
C TYR A 215 5.16 14.81 -4.87
N LEU A 216 5.39 14.77 -3.55
CA LEU A 216 5.46 15.97 -2.73
C LEU A 216 6.66 16.85 -3.09
N PRO A 217 7.90 16.32 -3.27
CA PRO A 217 9.03 17.16 -3.70
C PRO A 217 8.83 17.82 -5.06
N LEU A 218 8.14 17.17 -6.01
CA LEU A 218 7.80 17.76 -7.30
C LEU A 218 6.84 18.95 -7.18
N ARG A 219 6.13 19.06 -6.06
CA ARG A 219 5.27 20.19 -5.69
C ARG A 219 5.97 21.21 -4.79
N GLY A 220 7.28 21.07 -4.57
CA GLY A 220 8.07 21.94 -3.69
C GLY A 220 7.83 21.69 -2.19
N ILE A 221 7.29 20.53 -1.80
CA ILE A 221 6.99 20.16 -0.42
C ILE A 221 8.04 19.16 0.06
N ALA A 222 8.75 19.49 1.15
CA ALA A 222 9.69 18.55 1.76
C ALA A 222 8.98 17.34 2.32
N SER A 223 9.50 16.15 2.03
CA SER A 223 8.98 14.86 2.48
C SER A 223 10.06 14.14 3.27
N MET A 224 9.72 13.56 4.41
CA MET A 224 10.68 12.92 5.31
C MET A 224 10.15 11.62 5.91
N HIS A 225 11.05 10.66 6.11
CA HIS A 225 10.78 9.50 6.97
C HIS A 225 11.02 9.91 8.43
N CYS A 226 9.98 10.40 9.06
CA CYS A 226 10.05 10.97 10.41
C CYS A 226 8.83 10.61 11.24
N SER A 227 8.93 10.86 12.54
CA SER A 227 7.79 11.10 13.42
C SER A 227 7.80 12.55 13.87
N ALA A 228 6.66 13.07 14.31
CA ALA A 228 6.52 14.45 14.75
C ALA A 228 5.57 14.58 15.91
N ASN A 229 5.88 15.48 16.84
CA ASN A 229 4.99 15.89 17.92
C ASN A 229 5.03 17.41 18.12
N THR A 230 4.06 17.93 18.86
CA THR A 230 4.02 19.34 19.23
C THR A 230 3.71 19.49 20.72
N ASP A 231 3.96 20.68 21.31
CA ASP A 231 3.50 20.98 22.65
C ASP A 231 1.96 20.98 22.74
N MET A 232 1.44 21.05 23.97
CA MET A 232 -0.01 21.01 24.20
C MET A 232 -0.75 22.22 23.61
N ASP A 233 -0.03 23.31 23.31
CA ASP A 233 -0.56 24.52 22.67
C ASP A 233 -0.45 24.48 21.14
N GLY A 234 0.16 23.45 20.55
CA GLY A 234 0.34 23.31 19.12
C GLY A 234 1.36 24.29 18.47
N LYS A 235 2.24 24.90 19.26
CA LYS A 235 3.13 25.98 18.81
C LYS A 235 4.56 25.54 18.53
N ASN A 236 5.07 24.54 19.26
CA ASN A 236 6.47 24.10 19.20
C ASN A 236 6.55 22.66 18.69
N THR A 237 6.57 22.50 17.37
CA THR A 237 6.67 21.19 16.72
C THR A 237 8.11 20.70 16.68
N ALA A 238 8.29 19.44 17.09
CA ALA A 238 9.54 18.71 16.96
C ALA A 238 9.39 17.61 15.90
N VAL A 239 10.40 17.47 15.05
CA VAL A 239 10.49 16.43 14.01
C VAL A 239 11.65 15.51 14.35
N PHE A 240 11.37 14.20 14.40
CA PHE A 240 12.34 13.16 14.73
C PHE A 240 12.58 12.32 13.47
N PHE A 241 13.74 12.40 12.88
CA PHE A 241 14.09 11.63 11.68
C PHE A 241 15.38 10.82 11.88
N GLY A 242 15.48 9.73 11.15
CA GLY A 242 16.59 8.78 11.24
C GLY A 242 16.22 7.45 10.60
N LEU A 243 17.14 6.52 10.61
CA LEU A 243 16.94 5.17 10.07
C LEU A 243 15.89 4.38 10.88
N SER A 244 15.42 3.27 10.32
CA SER A 244 14.52 2.36 11.02
C SER A 244 15.19 1.82 12.30
N GLY A 245 14.44 1.73 13.40
CA GLY A 245 14.92 1.23 14.68
C GLY A 245 15.76 2.21 15.51
N THR A 246 15.89 3.48 15.11
CA THR A 246 16.67 4.50 15.84
C THR A 246 15.93 5.14 17.03
N GLY A 247 14.68 4.74 17.26
CA GLY A 247 13.89 5.25 18.39
C GLY A 247 13.03 6.48 18.10
N LYS A 248 12.76 6.80 16.82
CA LYS A 248 11.90 7.94 16.44
C LYS A 248 10.54 7.89 17.15
N THR A 249 9.84 6.77 17.02
CA THR A 249 8.54 6.54 17.64
C THR A 249 8.61 6.69 19.16
N THR A 250 9.60 6.09 19.80
CA THR A 250 9.81 6.17 21.27
C THR A 250 9.99 7.60 21.75
N LEU A 251 10.76 8.40 21.01
CA LEU A 251 11.02 9.79 21.37
C LEU A 251 9.82 10.71 21.12
N SER A 252 9.05 10.45 20.08
CA SER A 252 7.91 11.29 19.68
C SER A 252 6.64 11.04 20.50
N THR A 253 6.51 9.86 21.14
CA THR A 253 5.34 9.46 21.94
C THR A 253 5.47 9.91 23.40
N ASP A 254 5.82 11.15 23.65
CA ASP A 254 5.86 11.75 24.98
C ASP A 254 4.42 12.09 25.44
N PRO A 255 3.97 11.62 26.63
CA PRO A 255 2.62 11.90 27.13
C PRO A 255 2.35 13.38 27.42
N LYS A 256 3.40 14.22 27.51
CA LYS A 256 3.29 15.66 27.68
C LYS A 256 3.23 16.44 26.36
N ARG A 257 3.20 15.75 25.24
CA ARG A 257 3.16 16.34 23.91
C ARG A 257 2.08 15.66 23.05
N LEU A 258 1.59 16.37 22.06
CA LEU A 258 0.60 15.86 21.09
C LEU A 258 1.35 15.19 19.95
N LEU A 259 1.12 13.90 19.72
CA LEU A 259 1.64 13.19 18.56
C LEU A 259 0.93 13.69 17.29
N ILE A 260 1.71 14.16 16.31
CA ILE A 260 1.20 14.57 15.00
C ILE A 260 1.16 13.35 14.06
N GLY A 261 2.22 12.55 14.08
CA GLY A 261 2.33 11.36 13.26
C GLY A 261 3.65 10.62 13.47
N ASP A 262 3.66 9.37 13.00
CA ASP A 262 4.82 8.48 13.12
C ASP A 262 5.08 7.74 11.79
#